data_1172edd021fe6ac7ccf6a124787c55a3
#
_entry.id   1172edd021fe6ac7ccf6a124787c55a3
#
_cell.length_a   1.000
_cell.length_b   1.000
_cell.length_c   1.000
_cell.angle_alpha   90.00
_cell.angle_beta   90.00
_cell.angle_gamma   90.00
#
_symmetry.space_group_name_H-M   'P 1'
#
loop_
_entity.id
_entity.type
_entity.pdbx_description
1 polymer ?
#
loop_
_entity_poly.entity_id
_entity_poly.type
_entity_poly.pdbx_seq_one_letter_code
_entity_poly.pdbx_strand_id
1 'polypeptide(L)'
;MITDTTTTAGRAMGRRALLIGALVAAGLTSSLVSAATLDEIKKRGYLVVVTEDDFRPFEYIQDGKPVGYDNELIEKLRKFLPFEIKQEIIPWTGLLAGVSTGKYDIAITAAIITKERQQSLDFSMPIAAVTDYYLKRKDDEKIKSIKDLSGRPLGIQAGSALLQHLPQLKAKLESMGGHLGEVVQYTSYPEAYQDLAIGRTDFVINTQINLDTIVKEKPDVFAVGEAVAAPGYAAWPVKKGNSELLAVINQFLAQERANGELVALQKKWLGIEMPDMPTYVTAEY
;
A
#
# COMPACT_ATOMS: atom_id res chain seq x y z
N MET A 1 26.16 9.99 87.89
CA MET A 1 27.01 11.17 88.02
C MET A 1 26.73 12.01 86.80
N ILE A 2 25.80 13.04 86.94
CA ILE A 2 26.20 14.42 87.25
C ILE A 2 27.07 14.95 86.11
N THR A 3 26.78 15.95 85.31
CA THR A 3 26.02 17.21 85.40
C THR A 3 25.88 17.78 84.00
N ASP A 4 24.79 18.29 83.53
CA ASP A 4 24.33 19.71 83.58
C ASP A 4 25.35 20.72 83.01
N THR A 5 25.00 21.48 82.00
CA THR A 5 24.57 22.88 82.07
C THR A 5 24.51 23.51 80.65
N THR A 6 23.35 23.97 80.24
CA THR A 6 22.90 25.35 80.01
C THR A 6 23.57 26.23 78.98
N THR A 7 22.68 26.68 78.04
CA THR A 7 22.34 28.07 77.67
C THR A 7 23.34 28.82 76.75
N THR A 8 22.94 29.27 75.59
CA THR A 8 22.40 30.64 75.43
C THR A 8 21.92 30.93 74.01
N ALA A 9 20.95 31.72 73.89
CA ALA A 9 20.27 32.22 72.73
C ALA A 9 21.08 33.19 71.88
N GLY A 10 20.90 33.13 70.57
CA GLY A 10 21.38 34.12 69.63
C GLY A 10 20.41 34.30 68.48
N ARG A 11 19.61 35.28 68.58
CA ARG A 11 18.66 35.79 67.55
C ARG A 11 19.46 36.45 66.44
N ALA A 12 19.22 36.07 65.17
CA ALA A 12 19.47 36.94 64.04
C ALA A 12 18.42 36.70 62.94
N MET A 13 17.65 37.73 62.69
CA MET A 13 16.74 37.89 61.54
C MET A 13 17.52 37.96 60.24
N GLY A 14 16.98 37.38 59.20
CA GLY A 14 17.55 37.71 57.91
C GLY A 14 16.93 37.00 56.73
N ARG A 15 15.96 37.62 56.08
CA ARG A 15 15.64 37.59 54.63
C ARG A 15 15.10 36.32 54.05
N ARG A 16 13.79 36.30 53.92
CA ARG A 16 13.04 35.52 52.96
C ARG A 16 13.41 35.97 51.54
N ALA A 17 14.12 35.11 50.79
CA ALA A 17 14.25 35.22 49.35
C ALA A 17 13.14 34.37 48.74
N LEU A 18 12.11 34.99 48.18
CA LEU A 18 11.12 34.37 47.33
C LEU A 18 11.82 34.04 45.98
N LEU A 19 12.13 32.80 45.75
CA LEU A 19 12.46 32.29 44.40
C LEU A 19 11.15 31.95 43.68
N ILE A 20 10.71 32.85 42.83
CA ILE A 20 9.64 32.63 41.86
C ILE A 20 10.24 31.73 40.78
N GLY A 21 9.98 30.41 40.88
CA GLY A 21 10.27 29.46 39.82
C GLY A 21 9.26 29.66 38.67
N ALA A 22 9.67 30.35 37.62
CA ALA A 22 8.92 30.37 36.36
C ALA A 22 8.97 28.96 35.74
N LEU A 23 7.89 28.18 35.89
CA LEU A 23 7.66 26.96 35.14
C LEU A 23 7.40 27.37 33.67
N VAL A 24 8.40 27.29 32.84
CA VAL A 24 8.24 27.32 31.38
C VAL A 24 7.60 26.00 30.97
N ALA A 25 6.27 26.00 30.91
CA ALA A 25 5.54 24.95 30.25
C ALA A 25 5.86 25.00 28.73
N ALA A 26 6.91 24.30 28.31
CA ALA A 26 7.14 23.99 26.89
C ALA A 26 5.96 23.13 26.43
N GLY A 27 4.95 23.76 25.90
CA GLY A 27 3.84 23.09 25.22
C GLY A 27 4.39 22.35 24.04
N LEU A 28 4.57 21.04 24.17
CA LEU A 28 4.72 20.12 23.04
C LEU A 28 3.39 20.16 22.26
N THR A 29 3.26 21.11 21.36
CA THR A 29 2.24 21.05 20.32
C THR A 29 2.60 19.89 19.42
N SER A 30 2.10 18.70 19.73
CA SER A 30 2.06 17.59 18.79
C SER A 30 1.26 18.10 17.59
N SER A 31 1.94 18.57 16.56
CA SER A 31 1.32 18.85 15.27
C SER A 31 0.72 17.53 14.80
N LEU A 32 -0.59 17.38 14.92
CA LEU A 32 -1.32 16.33 14.24
C LEU A 32 -0.97 16.51 12.76
N VAL A 33 -0.20 15.56 12.20
CA VAL A 33 0.10 15.53 10.77
C VAL A 33 -1.22 15.24 10.06
N SER A 34 -1.92 16.32 9.69
CA SER A 34 -3.06 16.24 8.79
C SER A 34 -2.53 16.07 7.37
N ALA A 35 -3.24 15.31 6.52
CA ALA A 35 -2.91 15.36 5.10
C ALA A 35 -3.01 16.81 4.63
N ALA A 36 -2.10 17.21 3.75
CA ALA A 36 -2.15 18.54 3.17
C ALA A 36 -3.43 18.68 2.33
N THR A 37 -4.15 19.77 2.54
CA THR A 37 -5.25 20.17 1.68
C THR A 37 -4.74 20.54 0.28
N LEU A 38 -5.62 20.58 -0.71
CA LEU A 38 -5.25 20.99 -2.06
C LEU A 38 -4.64 22.41 -2.07
N ASP A 39 -5.14 23.33 -1.23
CA ASP A 39 -4.61 24.69 -1.13
C ASP A 39 -3.20 24.71 -0.50
N GLU A 40 -2.93 23.86 0.48
CA GLU A 40 -1.59 23.71 1.05
C GLU A 40 -0.61 23.12 0.01
N ILE A 41 -1.07 22.15 -0.80
CA ILE A 41 -0.29 21.58 -1.90
C ILE A 41 0.05 22.67 -2.94
N LYS A 42 -0.95 23.45 -3.37
CA LYS A 42 -0.74 24.59 -4.28
C LYS A 42 0.20 25.62 -3.71
N LYS A 43 0.04 26.00 -2.44
CA LYS A 43 0.89 26.98 -1.74
C LYS A 43 2.34 26.52 -1.62
N ARG A 44 2.59 25.23 -1.32
CA ARG A 44 3.95 24.67 -1.26
C ARG A 44 4.55 24.36 -2.62
N GLY A 45 3.73 24.34 -3.69
CA GLY A 45 4.14 24.18 -5.07
C GLY A 45 4.44 22.76 -5.54
N TYR A 46 4.14 21.74 -4.74
CA TYR A 46 4.37 20.33 -5.12
C TYR A 46 3.42 19.35 -4.45
N LEU A 47 3.16 18.22 -5.13
CA LEU A 47 2.45 17.03 -4.64
C LEU A 47 3.48 15.97 -4.23
N VAL A 48 3.34 15.37 -3.05
CA VAL A 48 4.16 14.24 -2.63
C VAL A 48 3.45 12.94 -2.99
N VAL A 49 3.99 12.27 -4.00
CA VAL A 49 3.52 10.97 -4.48
C VAL A 49 4.40 9.87 -3.92
N VAL A 50 3.83 8.79 -3.43
CA VAL A 50 4.56 7.58 -3.07
C VAL A 50 4.20 6.43 -4.01
N THR A 51 5.21 5.65 -4.43
CA THR A 51 5.07 4.45 -5.26
C THR A 51 5.81 3.29 -4.63
N GLU A 52 5.41 2.05 -4.95
CA GLU A 52 6.15 0.85 -4.57
C GLU A 52 7.41 0.70 -5.44
N ASP A 53 8.45 0.08 -4.91
CA ASP A 53 9.74 -0.09 -5.57
C ASP A 53 9.76 -1.25 -6.58
N ASP A 54 8.96 -2.30 -6.39
CA ASP A 54 8.84 -3.41 -7.35
C ASP A 54 7.47 -4.11 -7.29
N PHE A 55 6.51 -3.57 -8.03
CA PHE A 55 5.17 -4.14 -8.25
C PHE A 55 4.84 -4.22 -9.74
N ARG A 56 5.60 -5.04 -10.48
CA ARG A 56 5.46 -5.23 -11.94
C ARG A 56 4.08 -5.76 -12.32
N PRO A 57 3.48 -5.27 -13.41
CA PRO A 57 3.95 -4.27 -14.37
C PRO A 57 3.49 -2.83 -14.05
N PHE A 58 2.91 -2.60 -12.85
CA PHE A 58 2.36 -1.29 -12.46
C PHE A 58 3.45 -0.26 -12.20
N GLU A 59 4.36 -0.53 -11.27
CA GLU A 59 5.52 0.32 -10.98
C GLU A 59 6.71 -0.52 -10.53
N TYR A 60 7.90 -0.16 -11.00
CA TYR A 60 9.17 -0.81 -10.63
C TYR A 60 10.37 0.01 -11.11
N ILE A 61 11.55 -0.35 -10.65
CA ILE A 61 12.79 0.25 -11.12
C ILE A 61 13.42 -0.64 -12.17
N GLN A 62 13.76 -0.06 -13.32
CA GLN A 62 14.53 -0.70 -14.39
C GLN A 62 15.67 0.24 -14.83
N ASP A 63 16.90 -0.26 -14.80
CA ASP A 63 18.11 0.50 -15.15
C ASP A 63 18.22 1.84 -14.36
N GLY A 64 17.82 1.80 -13.07
CA GLY A 64 17.84 2.97 -12.17
C GLY A 64 16.72 3.98 -12.43
N LYS A 65 15.75 3.68 -13.29
CA LYS A 65 14.62 4.57 -13.61
C LYS A 65 13.29 3.95 -13.21
N PRO A 66 12.35 4.76 -12.69
CA PRO A 66 10.99 4.29 -12.46
C PRO A 66 10.29 4.08 -13.80
N VAL A 67 9.72 2.89 -13.99
CA VAL A 67 8.98 2.47 -15.18
C VAL A 67 7.71 1.72 -14.78
N GLY A 68 6.84 1.45 -15.75
CA GLY A 68 5.58 0.73 -15.54
C GLY A 68 4.36 1.60 -15.79
N TYR A 69 3.19 0.98 -15.66
CA TYR A 69 1.90 1.59 -15.93
C TYR A 69 1.65 2.86 -15.10
N ASP A 70 1.82 2.77 -13.79
CA ASP A 70 1.61 3.88 -12.87
C ASP A 70 2.67 4.98 -13.05
N ASN A 71 3.93 4.62 -13.30
CA ASN A 71 4.98 5.60 -13.56
C ASN A 71 4.73 6.37 -14.87
N GLU A 72 4.20 5.74 -15.91
CA GLU A 72 3.85 6.44 -17.15
C GLU A 72 2.64 7.38 -16.95
N LEU A 73 1.67 6.98 -16.11
CA LEU A 73 0.57 7.87 -15.69
C LEU A 73 1.07 9.03 -14.83
N ILE A 74 2.09 8.86 -13.98
CA ILE A 74 2.74 9.95 -13.24
C ILE A 74 3.32 10.99 -14.21
N GLU A 75 3.99 10.56 -15.28
CA GLU A 75 4.56 11.47 -16.26
C GLU A 75 3.49 12.28 -17.03
N LYS A 76 2.30 11.69 -17.23
CA LYS A 76 1.16 12.42 -17.77
C LYS A 76 0.55 13.37 -16.73
N LEU A 77 0.42 12.93 -15.49
CA LEU A 77 -0.07 13.75 -14.37
C LEU A 77 0.81 14.96 -14.12
N ARG A 78 2.16 14.85 -14.28
CA ARG A 78 3.09 15.99 -14.22
C ARG A 78 2.76 17.10 -15.22
N LYS A 79 2.25 16.72 -16.39
CA LYS A 79 1.87 17.69 -17.44
C LYS A 79 0.48 18.29 -17.20
N PHE A 80 -0.37 17.57 -16.48
CA PHE A 80 -1.73 18.00 -16.16
C PHE A 80 -1.77 18.96 -14.97
N LEU A 81 -0.94 18.74 -13.94
CA LEU A 81 -0.94 19.53 -12.71
C LEU A 81 -0.21 20.88 -12.90
N PRO A 82 -0.70 21.96 -12.26
CA PRO A 82 -0.04 23.27 -12.28
C PRO A 82 1.11 23.40 -11.27
N PHE A 83 1.51 22.31 -10.59
CA PHE A 83 2.56 22.22 -9.57
C PHE A 83 3.39 20.94 -9.76
N GLU A 84 4.56 20.89 -9.14
CA GLU A 84 5.48 19.76 -9.26
C GLU A 84 4.97 18.48 -8.59
N ILE A 85 5.49 17.33 -9.02
CA ILE A 85 5.36 16.04 -8.32
C ILE A 85 6.73 15.66 -7.74
N LYS A 86 6.79 15.47 -6.44
CA LYS A 86 7.90 14.82 -5.75
C LYS A 86 7.53 13.38 -5.50
N GLN A 87 8.19 12.47 -6.22
CA GLN A 87 7.94 11.04 -6.10
C GLN A 87 8.93 10.43 -5.11
N GLU A 88 8.41 9.74 -4.09
CA GLU A 88 9.15 8.86 -3.19
C GLU A 88 8.87 7.41 -3.57
N ILE A 89 9.93 6.61 -3.73
CA ILE A 89 9.85 5.19 -4.08
C ILE A 89 10.30 4.40 -2.87
N ILE A 90 9.41 3.56 -2.33
CA ILE A 90 9.64 2.83 -1.08
C ILE A 90 9.08 1.41 -1.18
N PRO A 91 9.51 0.47 -0.31
CA PRO A 91 8.84 -0.82 -0.18
C PRO A 91 7.36 -0.66 0.19
N TRP A 92 6.54 -1.64 -0.19
CA TRP A 92 5.10 -1.64 0.11
C TRP A 92 4.78 -1.40 1.60
N THR A 93 5.59 -2.01 2.49
CA THR A 93 5.38 -1.90 3.93
C THR A 93 5.41 -0.45 4.39
N GLY A 94 4.30 0.02 4.97
CA GLY A 94 4.16 1.40 5.46
C GLY A 94 3.68 2.42 4.42
N LEU A 95 3.60 2.07 3.13
CA LEU A 95 3.19 2.97 2.06
C LEU A 95 1.78 3.52 2.30
N LEU A 96 0.78 2.66 2.48
CA LEU A 96 -0.60 3.08 2.74
C LEU A 96 -0.77 3.77 4.10
N ALA A 97 -0.02 3.34 5.13
CA ALA A 97 0.00 4.01 6.43
C ALA A 97 0.55 5.44 6.30
N GLY A 98 1.57 5.65 5.46
CA GLY A 98 2.11 6.98 5.16
C GLY A 98 1.07 7.90 4.52
N VAL A 99 0.22 7.39 3.62
CA VAL A 99 -0.90 8.16 3.03
C VAL A 99 -1.97 8.45 4.08
N SER A 100 -2.39 7.45 4.84
CA SER A 100 -3.46 7.62 5.84
C SER A 100 -3.09 8.59 6.96
N THR A 101 -1.81 8.68 7.31
CA THR A 101 -1.31 9.66 8.30
C THR A 101 -1.06 11.05 7.69
N GLY A 102 -0.95 11.17 6.36
CA GLY A 102 -0.66 12.42 5.67
C GLY A 102 0.83 12.71 5.46
N LYS A 103 1.70 11.73 5.67
CA LYS A 103 3.12 11.83 5.30
C LYS A 103 3.27 11.99 3.79
N TYR A 104 2.45 11.25 3.02
CA TYR A 104 2.31 11.37 1.58
C TYR A 104 0.91 11.88 1.24
N ASP A 105 0.77 12.63 0.15
CA ASP A 105 -0.53 13.14 -0.27
C ASP A 105 -1.36 12.07 -0.97
N ILE A 106 -0.70 11.24 -1.76
CA ILE A 106 -1.31 10.18 -2.58
C ILE A 106 -0.32 9.04 -2.78
N ALA A 107 -0.82 7.81 -2.81
CA ALA A 107 -0.07 6.71 -3.41
C ALA A 107 -0.50 6.52 -4.86
N ILE A 108 0.46 6.47 -5.76
CA ILE A 108 0.25 6.07 -7.15
C ILE A 108 0.83 4.68 -7.30
N THR A 109 -0.01 3.69 -7.02
CA THR A 109 0.25 2.26 -7.03
C THR A 109 -1.07 1.53 -7.22
N ALA A 110 -1.06 0.34 -7.78
CA ALA A 110 -2.27 -0.43 -8.02
C ALA A 110 -2.85 -1.03 -6.71
N ALA A 111 -3.21 -0.16 -5.75
CA ALA A 111 -3.77 -0.58 -4.47
C ALA A 111 -5.21 -1.09 -4.65
N ILE A 112 -5.47 -2.35 -4.29
CA ILE A 112 -6.81 -2.93 -4.34
C ILE A 112 -7.72 -2.22 -3.33
N ILE A 113 -8.92 -1.85 -3.77
CA ILE A 113 -9.95 -1.22 -2.95
C ILE A 113 -10.56 -2.29 -2.05
N THR A 114 -10.47 -2.12 -0.71
CA THR A 114 -11.11 -3.00 0.28
C THR A 114 -11.89 -2.19 1.31
N LYS A 115 -12.89 -2.81 1.98
CA LYS A 115 -13.65 -2.16 3.07
C LYS A 115 -12.74 -1.65 4.19
N GLU A 116 -11.72 -2.43 4.56
CA GLU A 116 -10.78 -2.04 5.60
C GLU A 116 -10.00 -0.79 5.19
N ARG A 117 -9.45 -0.78 3.98
CA ARG A 117 -8.71 0.38 3.47
C ARG A 117 -9.60 1.62 3.33
N GLN A 118 -10.87 1.46 2.94
CA GLN A 118 -11.82 2.56 2.86
C GLN A 118 -12.18 3.19 4.22
N GLN A 119 -11.80 2.60 5.35
CA GLN A 119 -11.97 3.24 6.66
C GLN A 119 -11.03 4.44 6.86
N SER A 120 -9.82 4.38 6.31
CA SER A 120 -8.76 5.39 6.48
C SER A 120 -8.32 6.08 5.20
N LEU A 121 -8.76 5.59 4.04
CA LEU A 121 -8.39 6.06 2.71
C LEU A 121 -9.63 6.28 1.85
N ASP A 122 -9.56 7.27 0.96
CA ASP A 122 -10.46 7.41 -0.18
C ASP A 122 -9.68 7.06 -1.46
N PHE A 123 -10.38 6.48 -2.44
CA PHE A 123 -9.75 5.95 -3.64
C PHE A 123 -10.20 6.74 -4.88
N SER A 124 -9.30 6.90 -5.84
CA SER A 124 -9.60 7.44 -7.16
C SER A 124 -10.57 6.53 -7.94
N MET A 125 -10.98 6.99 -9.10
CA MET A 125 -11.53 6.10 -10.14
C MET A 125 -10.57 4.93 -10.34
N PRO A 126 -11.09 3.69 -10.54
CA PRO A 126 -10.24 2.53 -10.80
C PRO A 126 -9.33 2.72 -12.02
N ILE A 127 -8.11 2.23 -11.90
CA ILE A 127 -7.11 2.22 -12.97
C ILE A 127 -6.98 0.84 -13.62
N ALA A 128 -7.37 -0.22 -12.91
CA ALA A 128 -7.42 -1.60 -13.41
C ALA A 128 -8.49 -2.43 -12.69
N ALA A 129 -9.10 -3.37 -13.40
CA ALA A 129 -9.82 -4.50 -12.82
C ALA A 129 -8.80 -5.61 -12.55
N VAL A 130 -8.89 -6.25 -11.38
CA VAL A 130 -7.94 -7.27 -10.93
C VAL A 130 -8.68 -8.49 -10.38
N THR A 131 -8.08 -9.65 -10.53
CA THR A 131 -8.58 -10.90 -9.95
C THR A 131 -7.38 -11.67 -9.43
N ASP A 132 -7.51 -12.25 -8.23
CA ASP A 132 -6.43 -13.00 -7.61
C ASP A 132 -6.36 -14.42 -8.15
N TYR A 133 -5.16 -14.82 -8.53
CA TYR A 133 -4.84 -16.17 -9.01
C TYR A 133 -3.70 -16.75 -8.17
N TYR A 134 -3.51 -18.05 -8.23
CA TYR A 134 -2.29 -18.64 -7.70
C TYR A 134 -1.24 -18.86 -8.77
N LEU A 135 0.02 -18.71 -8.36
CA LEU A 135 1.23 -19.07 -9.11
C LEU A 135 1.83 -20.30 -8.51
N LYS A 136 2.28 -21.23 -9.33
CA LYS A 136 3.01 -22.44 -8.91
C LYS A 136 4.31 -22.59 -9.70
N ARG A 137 5.20 -23.49 -9.27
CA ARG A 137 6.30 -23.94 -10.14
C ARG A 137 5.73 -24.65 -11.37
N LYS A 138 6.34 -24.42 -12.52
CA LYS A 138 5.88 -25.00 -13.80
C LYS A 138 5.92 -26.53 -13.80
N ASP A 139 6.96 -27.10 -13.19
CA ASP A 139 7.22 -28.52 -13.10
C ASP A 139 6.49 -29.23 -11.95
N ASP A 140 5.73 -28.50 -11.14
CA ASP A 140 4.94 -29.10 -10.06
C ASP A 140 3.67 -29.78 -10.61
N GLU A 141 3.79 -31.07 -10.92
CA GLU A 141 2.69 -31.91 -11.39
C GLU A 141 1.66 -32.28 -10.29
N LYS A 142 1.93 -31.92 -9.05
CA LYS A 142 1.02 -32.19 -7.90
C LYS A 142 -0.06 -31.13 -7.74
N ILE A 143 0.13 -29.93 -8.31
CA ILE A 143 -0.86 -28.85 -8.27
C ILE A 143 -1.47 -28.74 -9.68
N LYS A 144 -2.70 -29.23 -9.85
CA LYS A 144 -3.46 -29.17 -11.11
C LYS A 144 -4.71 -28.32 -10.99
N SER A 145 -5.20 -28.11 -9.74
CA SER A 145 -6.40 -27.35 -9.46
C SER A 145 -6.31 -26.70 -8.06
N ILE A 146 -7.27 -25.84 -7.72
CA ILE A 146 -7.37 -25.22 -6.37
C ILE A 146 -7.42 -26.30 -5.27
N LYS A 147 -8.07 -27.43 -5.50
CA LYS A 147 -8.15 -28.52 -4.50
C LYS A 147 -6.77 -28.99 -4.04
N ASP A 148 -5.81 -28.98 -4.96
CA ASP A 148 -4.45 -29.47 -4.70
C ASP A 148 -3.60 -28.48 -3.89
N LEU A 149 -4.11 -27.27 -3.62
CA LEU A 149 -3.49 -26.28 -2.71
C LEU A 149 -3.71 -26.63 -1.23
N SER A 150 -4.59 -27.59 -0.94
CA SER A 150 -4.93 -27.99 0.43
C SER A 150 -3.69 -28.38 1.25
N GLY A 151 -3.53 -27.72 2.41
CA GLY A 151 -2.43 -27.96 3.35
C GLY A 151 -1.05 -27.51 2.88
N ARG A 152 -0.93 -26.89 1.70
CA ARG A 152 0.35 -26.45 1.15
C ARG A 152 0.75 -25.07 1.65
N PRO A 153 2.04 -24.80 1.82
CA PRO A 153 2.53 -23.48 2.22
C PRO A 153 2.33 -22.45 1.09
N LEU A 154 1.67 -21.34 1.47
CA LEU A 154 1.37 -20.18 0.63
C LEU A 154 2.36 -19.05 0.90
N GLY A 155 2.95 -18.45 -0.13
CA GLY A 155 3.66 -17.18 -0.08
C GLY A 155 2.75 -16.00 -0.44
N ILE A 156 2.83 -14.89 0.32
CA ILE A 156 2.04 -13.70 0.08
C ILE A 156 2.77 -12.45 0.62
N GLN A 157 2.56 -11.27 0.02
CA GLN A 157 3.15 -10.04 0.53
C GLN A 157 2.43 -9.55 1.80
N ALA A 158 3.21 -9.19 2.82
CA ALA A 158 2.71 -8.63 4.08
C ALA A 158 1.96 -7.31 3.84
N GLY A 159 0.79 -7.14 4.47
CA GLY A 159 -0.07 -5.95 4.28
C GLY A 159 -0.79 -5.89 2.93
N SER A 160 -0.67 -6.92 2.09
CA SER A 160 -1.44 -7.03 0.85
C SER A 160 -2.94 -7.17 1.14
N ALA A 161 -3.78 -6.59 0.27
CA ALA A 161 -5.24 -6.82 0.30
C ALA A 161 -5.60 -8.30 0.13
N LEU A 162 -4.74 -9.07 -0.53
CA LEU A 162 -4.97 -10.48 -0.79
C LEU A 162 -5.03 -11.31 0.50
N LEU A 163 -4.42 -10.83 1.60
CA LEU A 163 -4.60 -11.44 2.93
C LEU A 163 -6.07 -11.41 3.38
N GLN A 164 -6.83 -10.36 3.02
CA GLN A 164 -8.26 -10.24 3.33
C GLN A 164 -9.12 -11.16 2.45
N HIS A 165 -8.59 -11.63 1.33
CA HIS A 165 -9.26 -12.58 0.42
C HIS A 165 -9.01 -14.05 0.81
N LEU A 166 -8.03 -14.35 1.68
CA LEU A 166 -7.75 -15.72 2.13
C LEU A 166 -8.96 -16.46 2.72
N PRO A 167 -9.92 -15.81 3.43
CA PRO A 167 -11.15 -16.48 3.85
C PRO A 167 -11.95 -17.07 2.69
N GLN A 168 -11.93 -16.46 1.49
CA GLN A 168 -12.61 -16.99 0.30
C GLN A 168 -11.91 -18.27 -0.18
N LEU A 169 -10.58 -18.26 -0.29
CA LEU A 169 -9.81 -19.47 -0.64
C LEU A 169 -10.01 -20.57 0.41
N LYS A 170 -9.95 -20.22 1.70
CA LYS A 170 -10.17 -21.15 2.81
C LYS A 170 -11.54 -21.84 2.68
N ALA A 171 -12.62 -21.06 2.53
CA ALA A 171 -13.96 -21.59 2.36
C ALA A 171 -14.07 -22.50 1.12
N LYS A 172 -13.42 -22.14 0.02
CA LYS A 172 -13.38 -22.93 -1.21
C LYS A 172 -12.66 -24.26 -0.99
N LEU A 173 -11.51 -24.27 -0.30
CA LEU A 173 -10.80 -25.50 0.05
C LEU A 173 -11.62 -26.38 0.99
N GLU A 174 -12.22 -25.80 2.04
CA GLU A 174 -13.08 -26.54 2.99
C GLU A 174 -14.28 -27.18 2.31
N SER A 175 -14.91 -26.50 1.33
CA SER A 175 -16.01 -27.09 0.55
C SER A 175 -15.59 -28.32 -0.28
N MET A 176 -14.29 -28.45 -0.55
CA MET A 176 -13.69 -29.59 -1.26
C MET A 176 -13.08 -30.65 -0.32
N GLY A 177 -13.28 -30.51 1.01
CA GLY A 177 -12.72 -31.38 2.04
C GLY A 177 -11.26 -31.11 2.37
N GLY A 178 -10.73 -29.97 1.99
CA GLY A 178 -9.35 -29.53 2.26
C GLY A 178 -9.28 -28.46 3.36
N HIS A 179 -8.12 -27.83 3.49
CA HIS A 179 -7.89 -26.73 4.42
C HIS A 179 -6.77 -25.79 3.88
N LEU A 180 -6.77 -24.56 4.33
CA LEU A 180 -5.67 -23.61 4.04
C LEU A 180 -4.41 -24.05 4.82
N GLY A 181 -3.27 -24.12 4.15
CA GLY A 181 -1.98 -24.43 4.75
C GLY A 181 -1.34 -23.25 5.46
N GLU A 182 -0.04 -23.34 5.73
CA GLU A 182 0.75 -22.26 6.30
C GLU A 182 0.77 -21.04 5.36
N VAL A 183 0.65 -19.84 5.93
CA VAL A 183 0.74 -18.57 5.19
C VAL A 183 2.04 -17.87 5.57
N VAL A 184 2.99 -17.86 4.64
CA VAL A 184 4.29 -17.20 4.79
C VAL A 184 4.21 -15.80 4.21
N GLN A 185 4.43 -14.79 5.05
CA GLN A 185 4.38 -13.39 4.63
C GLN A 185 5.77 -12.87 4.31
N TYR A 186 5.91 -12.22 3.15
CA TYR A 186 7.15 -11.62 2.65
C TYR A 186 7.05 -10.10 2.62
N THR A 187 8.18 -9.40 2.68
CA THR A 187 8.20 -7.93 2.55
C THR A 187 7.91 -7.48 1.12
N SER A 188 8.25 -8.32 0.14
CA SER A 188 8.03 -8.05 -1.29
C SER A 188 7.59 -9.29 -2.06
N TYR A 189 6.93 -9.11 -3.21
CA TYR A 189 6.61 -10.22 -4.11
C TYR A 189 7.83 -10.87 -4.76
N PRO A 190 8.91 -10.15 -5.16
CA PRO A 190 10.13 -10.79 -5.61
C PRO A 190 10.70 -11.84 -4.65
N GLU A 191 10.66 -11.58 -3.32
CA GLU A 191 11.08 -12.57 -2.30
C GLU A 191 10.14 -13.78 -2.28
N ALA A 192 8.81 -13.57 -2.34
CA ALA A 192 7.84 -14.65 -2.38
C ALA A 192 8.03 -15.54 -3.63
N TYR A 193 8.30 -14.93 -4.79
CA TYR A 193 8.56 -15.67 -6.03
C TYR A 193 9.89 -16.44 -5.98
N GLN A 194 10.90 -15.88 -5.33
CA GLN A 194 12.18 -16.59 -5.14
C GLN A 194 11.99 -17.83 -4.27
N ASP A 195 11.28 -17.72 -3.16
CA ASP A 195 11.01 -18.82 -2.25
C ASP A 195 10.09 -19.88 -2.88
N LEU A 196 9.14 -19.47 -3.73
CA LEU A 196 8.39 -20.41 -4.57
C LEU A 196 9.29 -21.17 -5.51
N ALA A 197 10.21 -20.49 -6.22
CA ALA A 197 11.10 -21.12 -7.19
C ALA A 197 12.00 -22.21 -6.58
N ILE A 198 12.47 -21.99 -5.35
CA ILE A 198 13.33 -22.95 -4.63
C ILE A 198 12.57 -23.94 -3.75
N GLY A 199 11.21 -23.90 -3.75
CA GLY A 199 10.35 -24.87 -3.08
C GLY A 199 10.18 -24.65 -1.57
N ARG A 200 10.43 -23.45 -1.06
CA ARG A 200 10.08 -23.09 0.35
C ARG A 200 8.59 -22.87 0.54
N THR A 201 7.93 -22.34 -0.48
CA THR A 201 6.47 -22.33 -0.59
C THR A 201 6.06 -23.15 -1.81
N ASP A 202 4.80 -23.58 -1.87
CA ASP A 202 4.28 -24.37 -2.98
C ASP A 202 3.46 -23.54 -3.97
N PHE A 203 2.91 -22.41 -3.49
CA PHE A 203 2.24 -21.45 -4.35
C PHE A 203 2.31 -20.04 -3.76
N VAL A 204 2.10 -19.05 -4.62
CA VAL A 204 1.99 -17.63 -4.26
C VAL A 204 0.68 -17.11 -4.83
N ILE A 205 -0.02 -16.23 -4.10
CA ILE A 205 -1.21 -15.54 -4.60
C ILE A 205 -0.83 -14.09 -4.96
N ASN A 206 -1.20 -13.68 -6.18
CA ASN A 206 -1.15 -12.29 -6.61
C ASN A 206 -2.23 -12.06 -7.68
N THR A 207 -2.40 -10.81 -8.14
CA THR A 207 -3.34 -10.54 -9.22
C THR A 207 -2.85 -11.20 -10.52
N GLN A 208 -3.79 -11.61 -11.38
CA GLN A 208 -3.46 -12.24 -12.67
C GLN A 208 -2.46 -11.40 -13.47
N ILE A 209 -2.64 -10.09 -13.50
CA ILE A 209 -1.77 -9.14 -14.23
C ILE A 209 -0.30 -9.27 -13.79
N ASN A 210 -0.06 -9.32 -12.46
CA ASN A 210 1.30 -9.50 -11.93
C ASN A 210 1.84 -10.89 -12.24
N LEU A 211 0.99 -11.93 -12.12
CA LEU A 211 1.41 -13.32 -12.37
C LEU A 211 1.70 -13.57 -13.84
N ASP A 212 0.92 -13.03 -14.77
CA ASP A 212 1.17 -13.13 -16.21
C ASP A 212 2.50 -12.45 -16.57
N THR A 213 2.83 -11.34 -15.88
CA THR A 213 4.11 -10.65 -16.07
C THR A 213 5.28 -11.52 -15.62
N ILE A 214 5.25 -12.09 -14.40
CA ILE A 214 6.36 -12.93 -13.92
C ILE A 214 6.50 -14.24 -14.70
N VAL A 215 5.39 -14.83 -15.18
CA VAL A 215 5.45 -16.00 -16.06
C VAL A 215 6.05 -15.65 -17.42
N LYS A 216 5.74 -14.48 -17.98
CA LYS A 216 6.36 -13.99 -19.21
C LYS A 216 7.87 -13.76 -19.07
N GLU A 217 8.31 -13.28 -17.89
CA GLU A 217 9.73 -13.09 -17.58
C GLU A 217 10.45 -14.41 -17.30
N LYS A 218 9.77 -15.39 -16.68
CA LYS A 218 10.34 -16.68 -16.26
C LYS A 218 9.45 -17.85 -16.70
N PRO A 219 9.27 -18.07 -18.02
CA PRO A 219 8.32 -19.03 -18.57
C PRO A 219 8.67 -20.50 -18.28
N ASP A 220 9.92 -20.78 -17.93
CA ASP A 220 10.38 -22.13 -17.59
C ASP A 220 10.32 -22.43 -16.09
N VAL A 221 10.02 -21.41 -15.25
CA VAL A 221 10.01 -21.55 -13.80
C VAL A 221 8.59 -21.61 -13.25
N PHE A 222 7.68 -20.78 -13.78
CA PHE A 222 6.35 -20.58 -13.19
C PHE A 222 5.21 -20.88 -14.16
N ALA A 223 4.06 -21.19 -13.58
CA ALA A 223 2.77 -21.30 -14.27
C ALA A 223 1.66 -20.69 -13.41
N VAL A 224 0.75 -19.95 -14.06
CA VAL A 224 -0.46 -19.42 -13.42
C VAL A 224 -1.49 -20.55 -13.33
N GLY A 225 -2.16 -20.64 -12.18
CA GLY A 225 -3.26 -21.58 -11.97
C GLY A 225 -4.62 -20.94 -12.13
N GLU A 226 -5.55 -21.21 -11.20
CA GLU A 226 -6.94 -20.76 -11.23
C GLU A 226 -7.16 -19.54 -10.34
N ALA A 227 -8.28 -18.83 -10.55
CA ALA A 227 -8.71 -17.74 -9.70
C ALA A 227 -9.10 -18.21 -8.29
N VAL A 228 -8.53 -17.57 -7.27
CA VAL A 228 -8.74 -17.94 -5.86
C VAL A 228 -9.73 -17.02 -5.13
N ALA A 229 -10.00 -15.83 -5.65
CA ALA A 229 -10.95 -14.86 -5.10
C ALA A 229 -11.82 -14.23 -6.20
N ALA A 230 -12.85 -13.49 -5.79
CA ALA A 230 -13.70 -12.71 -6.68
C ALA A 230 -12.91 -11.52 -7.28
N PRO A 231 -13.32 -11.02 -8.47
CA PRO A 231 -12.74 -9.83 -9.07
C PRO A 231 -12.88 -8.59 -8.17
N GLY A 232 -11.91 -7.68 -8.27
CA GLY A 232 -11.90 -6.40 -7.60
C GLY A 232 -11.32 -5.31 -8.49
N TYR A 233 -11.02 -4.16 -7.90
CA TYR A 233 -10.47 -3.02 -8.61
C TYR A 233 -9.27 -2.45 -7.87
N ALA A 234 -8.28 -2.02 -8.62
CA ALA A 234 -7.14 -1.26 -8.13
C ALA A 234 -7.31 0.23 -8.46
N ALA A 235 -6.92 1.09 -7.53
CA ALA A 235 -7.03 2.54 -7.65
C ALA A 235 -5.97 3.25 -6.79
N TRP A 236 -5.85 4.54 -6.93
CA TRP A 236 -4.89 5.37 -6.17
C TRP A 236 -5.51 5.91 -4.90
N PRO A 237 -4.99 5.56 -3.71
CA PRO A 237 -5.52 6.06 -2.45
C PRO A 237 -4.96 7.43 -2.07
N VAL A 238 -5.84 8.26 -1.53
CA VAL A 238 -5.54 9.48 -0.77
C VAL A 238 -6.01 9.30 0.67
N LYS A 239 -5.56 10.16 1.60
CA LYS A 239 -6.09 10.17 2.96
C LYS A 239 -7.60 10.37 2.97
N LYS A 240 -8.29 9.68 3.86
CA LYS A 240 -9.74 9.81 4.07
C LYS A 240 -10.14 11.26 4.28
N GLY A 241 -11.14 11.71 3.50
CA GLY A 241 -11.67 13.07 3.55
C GLY A 241 -10.93 14.11 2.70
N ASN A 242 -9.85 13.74 1.98
CA ASN A 242 -9.15 14.65 1.06
C ASN A 242 -9.85 14.71 -0.31
N SER A 243 -11.11 15.14 -0.29
CA SER A 243 -12.01 15.13 -1.46
C SER A 243 -11.57 16.09 -2.57
N GLU A 244 -10.92 17.22 -2.23
CA GLU A 244 -10.45 18.18 -3.22
C GLU A 244 -9.29 17.64 -4.07
N LEU A 245 -8.28 17.02 -3.43
CA LEU A 245 -7.21 16.35 -4.14
C LEU A 245 -7.77 15.20 -4.98
N LEU A 246 -8.66 14.39 -4.40
CA LEU A 246 -9.30 13.26 -5.09
C LEU A 246 -10.07 13.73 -6.34
N ALA A 247 -10.75 14.86 -6.27
CA ALA A 247 -11.46 15.43 -7.42
C ALA A 247 -10.50 15.80 -8.56
N VAL A 248 -9.35 16.41 -8.26
CA VAL A 248 -8.33 16.74 -9.26
C VAL A 248 -7.74 15.48 -9.91
N ILE A 249 -7.44 14.45 -9.10
CA ILE A 249 -6.94 13.16 -9.61
C ILE A 249 -7.99 12.47 -10.49
N ASN A 250 -9.25 12.49 -10.07
CA ASN A 250 -10.34 11.91 -10.85
C ASN A 250 -10.60 12.68 -12.15
N GLN A 251 -10.42 14.00 -12.17
CA GLN A 251 -10.50 14.79 -13.39
C GLN A 251 -9.40 14.37 -14.39
N PHE A 252 -8.17 14.18 -13.92
CA PHE A 252 -7.09 13.64 -14.72
C PHE A 252 -7.42 12.27 -15.30
N LEU A 253 -7.81 11.32 -14.46
CA LEU A 253 -8.13 9.95 -14.89
C LEU A 253 -9.33 9.91 -15.85
N ALA A 254 -10.34 10.76 -15.64
CA ALA A 254 -11.47 10.89 -16.55
C ALA A 254 -11.05 11.41 -17.93
N GLN A 255 -10.11 12.37 -17.97
CA GLN A 255 -9.52 12.87 -19.22
C GLN A 255 -8.75 11.76 -19.95
N GLU A 256 -7.87 11.01 -19.23
CA GLU A 256 -7.11 9.91 -19.82
C GLU A 256 -7.99 8.73 -20.29
N ARG A 257 -9.17 8.55 -19.70
CA ARG A 257 -10.19 7.63 -20.21
C ARG A 257 -10.85 8.16 -21.47
N ALA A 258 -11.31 9.41 -21.45
CA ALA A 258 -12.07 10.01 -22.55
C ALA A 258 -11.27 10.12 -23.84
N ASN A 259 -9.95 10.33 -23.74
CA ASN A 259 -9.05 10.41 -24.89
C ASN A 259 -8.47 9.06 -25.32
N GLY A 260 -8.78 7.96 -24.60
CA GLY A 260 -8.32 6.60 -24.88
C GLY A 260 -6.92 6.26 -24.38
N GLU A 261 -6.23 7.20 -23.77
CA GLU A 261 -4.84 7.02 -23.31
C GLU A 261 -4.74 6.00 -22.17
N LEU A 262 -5.71 6.00 -21.24
CA LEU A 262 -5.73 5.02 -20.15
C LEU A 262 -5.81 3.58 -20.69
N VAL A 263 -6.70 3.33 -21.68
CA VAL A 263 -6.85 2.01 -22.33
C VAL A 263 -5.60 1.64 -23.13
N ALA A 264 -4.98 2.60 -23.81
CA ALA A 264 -3.73 2.37 -24.53
C ALA A 264 -2.59 1.96 -23.59
N LEU A 265 -2.49 2.59 -22.41
CA LEU A 265 -1.52 2.23 -21.39
C LEU A 265 -1.80 0.87 -20.75
N GLN A 266 -3.07 0.54 -20.51
CA GLN A 266 -3.47 -0.80 -20.05
C GLN A 266 -3.03 -1.87 -21.04
N LYS A 267 -3.31 -1.68 -22.34
CA LYS A 267 -2.85 -2.60 -23.38
C LYS A 267 -1.32 -2.75 -23.41
N LYS A 268 -0.62 -1.62 -23.34
CA LYS A 268 0.85 -1.58 -23.39
C LYS A 268 1.50 -2.32 -22.22
N TRP A 269 1.06 -2.03 -21.01
CA TRP A 269 1.72 -2.49 -19.80
C TRP A 269 1.07 -3.75 -19.20
N LEU A 270 -0.27 -3.80 -19.18
CA LEU A 270 -1.02 -4.87 -18.53
C LEU A 270 -1.40 -5.99 -19.52
N GLY A 271 -1.24 -5.74 -20.83
CA GLY A 271 -1.61 -6.69 -21.89
C GLY A 271 -3.10 -6.86 -22.11
N ILE A 272 -3.94 -6.05 -21.45
CA ILE A 272 -5.41 -6.14 -21.48
C ILE A 272 -6.01 -4.72 -21.59
N GLU A 273 -7.13 -4.59 -22.26
CA GLU A 273 -7.93 -3.36 -22.37
C GLU A 273 -9.14 -3.43 -21.44
N MET A 274 -9.41 -2.36 -20.70
CA MET A 274 -10.51 -2.28 -19.72
C MET A 274 -11.32 -1.00 -19.93
N PRO A 275 -12.05 -0.85 -21.05
CA PRO A 275 -12.78 0.39 -21.38
C PRO A 275 -13.96 0.65 -20.44
N ASP A 276 -14.60 -0.40 -19.94
CA ASP A 276 -15.89 -0.32 -19.22
C ASP A 276 -15.73 -0.35 -17.68
N MET A 277 -14.59 0.13 -17.15
CA MET A 277 -14.43 0.22 -15.71
C MET A 277 -15.38 1.25 -15.09
N PRO A 278 -15.90 1.00 -13.87
CA PRO A 278 -16.76 1.96 -13.17
C PRO A 278 -15.99 3.24 -12.84
N THR A 279 -16.71 4.32 -12.54
CA THR A 279 -16.12 5.57 -12.06
C THR A 279 -15.99 5.62 -10.53
N TYR A 280 -16.69 4.74 -9.84
CA TYR A 280 -16.67 4.62 -8.38
C TYR A 280 -16.87 3.16 -7.98
N VAL A 281 -16.20 2.74 -6.92
CA VAL A 281 -16.29 1.39 -6.37
C VAL A 281 -16.55 1.46 -4.87
N THR A 282 -17.60 0.76 -4.43
CA THR A 282 -17.75 0.38 -3.02
C THR A 282 -17.22 -1.04 -2.88
N ALA A 283 -16.24 -1.24 -2.01
CA ALA A 283 -15.70 -2.57 -1.79
C ALA A 283 -16.74 -3.50 -1.16
N GLU A 284 -16.79 -4.74 -1.64
CA GLU A 284 -17.69 -5.78 -1.10
C GLU A 284 -17.04 -6.56 0.05
N TYR A 285 -15.72 -6.54 0.18
CA TYR A 285 -14.89 -7.26 1.17
C TYR A 285 -13.72 -6.42 1.67
#